data_71165fba5d3382d61267e1222141a2d3
#
_entry.id   71165fba5d3382d61267e1222141a2d3
#
_cell.length_a   1.000
_cell.length_b   1.000
_cell.length_c   1.000
_cell.angle_alpha   90.00
_cell.angle_beta   90.00
_cell.angle_gamma   90.00
#
_symmetry.space_group_name_H-M   'P 1'
#
loop_
_entity.id
_entity.type
_entity.pdbx_description
1 polymer ?
#
loop_
_entity_poly.entity_id
_entity_poly.type
_entity_poly.pdbx_seq_one_letter_code
_entity_poly.pdbx_strand_id
1 'polypeptide(L)'
;MSERDGGITVLYKGGRLASWHRLSAAEKKAYEQEHVDLMLAVAQQHRLQRLEGFRLLAPQGDYERFWAIDFPSLEGAEAWIRAEMAPPYGRYGYYEYYLARSGLPEYCVAWAPQAGGLVPQTGDPREVPVLDVDRNSVVVVMFERGEVGQVAGDKPVTEEYVAEMGAFCQEHGLLRLERFQLIAPQAEWHHVWLAEFAAFESAEAWVQLERGPGHGCLSERSFALTRKWAPAYFAGWTYKEES
;
A
#
# COMPACT_ATOMS: atom_id res chain seq x y z
N MET A 1 -11.80 -19.59 -6.77
CA MET A 1 -10.88 -19.15 -5.70
C MET A 1 -9.52 -18.93 -6.35
N SER A 2 -9.09 -17.69 -6.41
CA SER A 2 -7.80 -17.31 -7.04
C SER A 2 -6.66 -17.74 -6.12
N GLU A 3 -5.54 -18.23 -6.67
CA GLU A 3 -4.31 -18.64 -5.96
C GLU A 3 -3.69 -17.57 -5.03
N ARG A 4 -4.35 -16.42 -4.85
CA ARG A 4 -3.95 -15.35 -3.91
C ARG A 4 -4.34 -15.60 -2.45
N ASP A 5 -5.10 -16.65 -2.15
CA ASP A 5 -5.65 -16.91 -0.80
C ASP A 5 -4.61 -17.26 0.28
N GLY A 6 -3.33 -17.38 -0.05
CA GLY A 6 -2.25 -17.69 0.90
C GLY A 6 -1.21 -16.58 1.13
N GLY A 7 -1.18 -15.53 0.31
CA GLY A 7 -0.15 -14.49 0.37
C GLY A 7 -0.26 -13.57 1.59
N ILE A 8 0.88 -13.00 1.98
CA ILE A 8 0.99 -11.98 3.04
C ILE A 8 1.36 -10.66 2.42
N THR A 9 0.59 -9.62 2.73
CA THR A 9 0.94 -8.24 2.41
C THR A 9 1.59 -7.59 3.62
N VAL A 10 2.78 -7.06 3.43
CA VAL A 10 3.41 -6.13 4.37
C VAL A 10 2.95 -4.73 3.98
N LEU A 11 2.23 -4.08 4.88
CA LEU A 11 1.92 -2.67 4.77
C LEU A 11 2.89 -1.90 5.66
N TYR A 12 3.51 -0.87 5.10
CA TYR A 12 4.52 -0.09 5.79
C TYR A 12 4.18 1.39 5.71
N LYS A 13 4.23 2.08 6.82
CA LYS A 13 4.26 3.54 6.85
C LYS A 13 5.48 4.03 7.64
N GLY A 14 6.08 5.13 7.21
CA GLY A 14 7.25 5.66 7.86
C GLY A 14 7.90 6.81 7.11
N GLY A 15 9.12 7.09 7.48
CA GLY A 15 9.89 8.18 6.91
C GLY A 15 11.34 8.19 7.37
N ARG A 16 12.01 9.31 7.12
CA ARG A 16 13.40 9.49 7.46
C ARG A 16 13.57 10.35 8.72
N LEU A 17 14.44 9.89 9.60
CA LEU A 17 14.86 10.67 10.76
C LEU A 17 15.70 11.88 10.35
N ALA A 18 15.71 12.92 11.17
CA ALA A 18 16.56 14.10 10.95
C ALA A 18 18.06 13.78 10.81
N SER A 19 18.52 12.68 11.40
CA SER A 19 19.90 12.18 11.24
C SER A 19 20.24 11.79 9.81
N TRP A 20 19.29 11.24 9.04
CA TRP A 20 19.48 10.95 7.62
C TRP A 20 19.79 12.20 6.80
N HIS A 21 19.07 13.27 7.08
CA HIS A 21 19.21 14.52 6.31
C HIS A 21 20.57 15.20 6.55
N ARG A 22 21.22 14.91 7.66
CA ARG A 22 22.57 15.42 8.01
C ARG A 22 23.74 14.65 7.38
N LEU A 23 23.48 13.46 6.81
CA LEU A 23 24.50 12.70 6.11
C LEU A 23 24.95 13.40 4.83
N SER A 24 26.22 13.21 4.48
CA SER A 24 26.75 13.63 3.18
C SER A 24 26.09 12.85 2.04
N ALA A 25 26.15 13.40 0.83
CA ALA A 25 25.64 12.72 -0.36
C ALA A 25 26.34 11.37 -0.62
N ALA A 26 27.64 11.27 -0.32
CA ALA A 26 28.41 10.03 -0.48
C ALA A 26 27.96 8.95 0.50
N GLU A 27 27.74 9.30 1.78
CA GLU A 27 27.22 8.36 2.79
C GLU A 27 25.82 7.89 2.43
N LYS A 28 24.93 8.80 2.04
CA LYS A 28 23.58 8.44 1.59
C LYS A 28 23.63 7.44 0.44
N LYS A 29 24.41 7.74 -0.59
CA LYS A 29 24.53 6.86 -1.76
C LYS A 29 25.07 5.47 -1.39
N ALA A 30 26.07 5.39 -0.50
CA ALA A 30 26.62 4.12 -0.07
C ALA A 30 25.58 3.29 0.70
N TYR A 31 24.85 3.90 1.64
CA TYR A 31 23.81 3.22 2.42
C TYR A 31 22.59 2.83 1.56
N GLU A 32 22.21 3.67 0.61
CA GLU A 32 21.15 3.36 -0.34
C GLU A 32 21.52 2.15 -1.21
N GLN A 33 22.73 2.08 -1.71
CA GLN A 33 23.18 0.96 -2.53
C GLN A 33 23.21 -0.35 -1.72
N GLU A 34 23.80 -0.32 -0.51
CA GLU A 34 23.84 -1.49 0.37
C GLU A 34 22.42 -1.98 0.70
N HIS A 35 21.50 -1.04 0.96
CA HIS A 35 20.10 -1.37 1.24
C HIS A 35 19.42 -2.00 0.03
N VAL A 36 19.58 -1.43 -1.16
CA VAL A 36 18.99 -1.99 -2.40
C VAL A 36 19.49 -3.40 -2.65
N ASP A 37 20.79 -3.64 -2.51
CA ASP A 37 21.37 -4.96 -2.72
C ASP A 37 20.78 -5.99 -1.74
N LEU A 38 20.61 -5.60 -0.48
CA LEU A 38 20.00 -6.45 0.55
C LEU A 38 18.52 -6.74 0.22
N MET A 39 17.77 -5.71 -0.15
CA MET A 39 16.34 -5.85 -0.47
C MET A 39 16.11 -6.68 -1.73
N LEU A 40 16.96 -6.52 -2.76
CA LEU A 40 16.94 -7.34 -3.96
C LEU A 40 17.19 -8.82 -3.65
N ALA A 41 18.17 -9.12 -2.80
CA ALA A 41 18.45 -10.49 -2.39
C ALA A 41 17.23 -11.13 -1.70
N VAL A 42 16.57 -10.40 -0.80
CA VAL A 42 15.34 -10.88 -0.14
C VAL A 42 14.21 -11.05 -1.14
N ALA A 43 14.01 -10.09 -2.04
CA ALA A 43 12.98 -10.13 -3.06
C ALA A 43 13.09 -11.38 -3.95
N GLN A 44 14.29 -11.69 -4.40
CA GLN A 44 14.58 -12.87 -5.23
C GLN A 44 14.43 -14.18 -4.44
N GLN A 45 15.01 -14.24 -3.24
CA GLN A 45 14.99 -15.43 -2.41
C GLN A 45 13.57 -15.83 -2.01
N HIS A 46 12.73 -14.86 -1.66
CA HIS A 46 11.38 -15.07 -1.14
C HIS A 46 10.27 -14.79 -2.16
N ARG A 47 10.63 -14.61 -3.44
CA ARG A 47 9.68 -14.50 -4.54
C ARG A 47 8.69 -13.34 -4.33
N LEU A 48 9.23 -12.14 -4.15
CA LEU A 48 8.43 -10.90 -4.05
C LEU A 48 7.41 -10.84 -5.20
N GLN A 49 6.14 -10.63 -4.86
CA GLN A 49 5.04 -10.59 -5.82
C GLN A 49 4.60 -9.18 -6.17
N ARG A 50 4.81 -8.22 -5.26
CA ARG A 50 4.46 -6.81 -5.44
C ARG A 50 5.38 -5.94 -4.61
N LEU A 51 5.76 -4.81 -5.17
CA LEU A 51 6.42 -3.72 -4.46
C LEU A 51 5.86 -2.41 -4.99
N GLU A 52 5.03 -1.75 -4.23
CA GLU A 52 4.38 -0.52 -4.62
C GLU A 52 4.49 0.53 -3.53
N GLY A 53 5.07 1.66 -3.87
CA GLY A 53 5.31 2.76 -2.96
C GLY A 53 4.42 3.97 -3.26
N PHE A 54 4.11 4.70 -2.20
CA PHE A 54 3.28 5.90 -2.24
C PHE A 54 3.92 6.99 -1.39
N ARG A 55 3.94 8.21 -1.91
CA ARG A 55 4.39 9.38 -1.18
C ARG A 55 3.21 10.28 -0.87
N LEU A 56 3.10 10.72 0.38
CA LEU A 56 2.06 11.62 0.80
C LEU A 56 2.18 12.98 0.09
N LEU A 57 1.05 13.51 -0.37
CA LEU A 57 0.98 14.87 -0.93
C LEU A 57 1.19 15.92 0.15
N ALA A 58 0.69 15.64 1.35
CA ALA A 58 0.87 16.48 2.53
C ALA A 58 1.44 15.61 3.67
N PRO A 59 2.77 15.46 3.77
CA PRO A 59 3.39 14.69 4.86
C PRO A 59 2.99 15.27 6.21
N GLN A 60 2.58 14.39 7.13
CA GLN A 60 2.24 14.73 8.50
C GLN A 60 3.26 14.09 9.44
N GLY A 61 3.27 14.47 10.70
CA GLY A 61 4.29 14.04 11.67
C GLY A 61 4.45 12.54 11.83
N ASP A 62 3.42 11.76 11.46
CA ASP A 62 3.41 10.31 11.66
C ASP A 62 4.08 9.52 10.54
N TYR A 63 4.01 9.99 9.28
CA TYR A 63 4.71 9.35 8.17
C TYR A 63 4.72 10.23 6.91
N GLU A 64 5.65 9.95 5.98
CA GLU A 64 5.79 10.64 4.70
C GLU A 64 5.57 9.71 3.50
N ARG A 65 5.60 8.40 3.71
CA ARG A 65 5.46 7.38 2.68
C ARG A 65 4.77 6.14 3.20
N PHE A 66 4.12 5.45 2.28
CA PHE A 66 3.42 4.20 2.49
C PHE A 66 3.86 3.19 1.43
N TRP A 67 3.86 1.89 1.78
CA TRP A 67 4.16 0.81 0.86
C TRP A 67 3.21 -0.36 1.05
N ALA A 68 2.91 -1.03 -0.07
CA ALA A 68 2.24 -2.32 -0.10
C ALA A 68 3.17 -3.34 -0.78
N ILE A 69 3.47 -4.42 -0.08
CA ILE A 69 4.53 -5.37 -0.44
C ILE A 69 4.01 -6.78 -0.24
N ASP A 70 3.87 -7.56 -1.34
CA ASP A 70 3.26 -8.89 -1.29
C ASP A 70 4.30 -9.99 -1.41
N PHE A 71 4.18 -10.96 -0.51
CA PHE A 71 4.94 -12.19 -0.51
C PHE A 71 4.02 -13.42 -0.51
N PRO A 72 4.44 -14.55 -1.09
CA PRO A 72 3.68 -15.80 -1.05
C PRO A 72 3.66 -16.44 0.33
N SER A 73 4.53 -16.01 1.26
CA SER A 73 4.68 -16.60 2.58
C SER A 73 4.99 -15.58 3.66
N LEU A 74 4.71 -15.94 4.91
CA LEU A 74 5.07 -15.16 6.08
C LEU A 74 6.60 -15.02 6.22
N GLU A 75 7.35 -16.06 5.89
CA GLU A 75 8.82 -16.04 5.96
C GLU A 75 9.41 -14.93 5.09
N GLY A 76 8.88 -14.73 3.87
CA GLY A 76 9.29 -13.64 2.99
C GLY A 76 8.98 -12.26 3.58
N ALA A 77 7.78 -12.11 4.15
CA ALA A 77 7.38 -10.87 4.82
C ALA A 77 8.29 -10.53 6.01
N GLU A 78 8.61 -11.52 6.85
CA GLU A 78 9.53 -11.34 7.99
C GLU A 78 10.96 -11.02 7.53
N ALA A 79 11.45 -11.69 6.48
CA ALA A 79 12.76 -11.42 5.93
C ALA A 79 12.85 -9.98 5.38
N TRP A 80 11.81 -9.52 4.71
CA TRP A 80 11.74 -8.15 4.21
C TRP A 80 11.79 -7.13 5.34
N ILE A 81 10.93 -7.25 6.35
CA ILE A 81 10.89 -6.33 7.50
C ILE A 81 12.25 -6.30 8.20
N ARG A 82 12.88 -7.45 8.39
CA ARG A 82 14.21 -7.55 9.01
C ARG A 82 15.27 -6.82 8.18
N ALA A 83 15.24 -6.95 6.87
CA ALA A 83 16.17 -6.30 5.95
C ALA A 83 15.97 -4.78 5.91
N GLU A 84 14.71 -4.30 5.90
CA GLU A 84 14.39 -2.87 5.97
C GLU A 84 14.95 -2.21 7.24
N MET A 85 14.92 -2.93 8.35
CA MET A 85 15.37 -2.44 9.64
C MET A 85 16.88 -2.66 9.88
N ALA A 86 17.57 -3.36 8.98
CA ALA A 86 18.99 -3.66 9.15
C ALA A 86 19.86 -2.40 9.10
N PRO A 87 20.84 -2.26 10.01
CA PRO A 87 21.82 -1.19 9.93
C PRO A 87 22.77 -1.40 8.73
N PRO A 88 23.42 -0.34 8.21
CA PRO A 88 23.35 1.03 8.73
C PRO A 88 22.10 1.80 8.29
N TYR A 89 21.50 1.48 7.15
CA TYR A 89 20.41 2.26 6.54
C TYR A 89 19.17 2.30 7.43
N GLY A 90 18.76 1.16 8.00
CA GLY A 90 17.54 1.02 8.80
C GLY A 90 17.48 1.96 10.00
N ARG A 91 18.61 2.26 10.63
CA ARG A 91 18.67 3.16 11.80
C ARG A 91 18.32 4.62 11.51
N TYR A 92 18.22 5.01 10.25
CA TYR A 92 17.89 6.38 9.83
C TYR A 92 16.40 6.56 9.47
N GLY A 93 15.60 5.53 9.67
CA GLY A 93 14.16 5.57 9.45
C GLY A 93 13.37 5.44 10.74
N TYR A 94 12.09 5.77 10.67
CA TYR A 94 11.09 5.34 11.62
C TYR A 94 10.04 4.53 10.86
N TYR A 95 9.57 3.45 11.46
CA TYR A 95 8.88 2.39 10.76
C TYR A 95 7.69 1.89 11.57
N GLU A 96 6.57 1.68 10.88
CA GLU A 96 5.42 0.98 11.38
C GLU A 96 4.97 -0.04 10.34
N TYR A 97 4.95 -1.31 10.72
CA TYR A 97 4.62 -2.42 9.84
C TYR A 97 3.35 -3.10 10.27
N TYR A 98 2.54 -3.48 9.29
CA TYR A 98 1.37 -4.31 9.48
C TYR A 98 1.46 -5.53 8.58
N LEU A 99 1.04 -6.68 9.10
CA LEU A 99 0.83 -7.88 8.30
C LEU A 99 -0.65 -7.97 7.97
N ALA A 100 -0.95 -8.19 6.70
CA ALA A 100 -2.31 -8.18 6.20
C ALA A 100 -2.56 -9.28 5.16
N ARG A 101 -3.83 -9.53 4.91
CA ARG A 101 -4.30 -10.28 3.75
C ARG A 101 -5.13 -9.39 2.85
N SER A 102 -4.90 -9.48 1.56
CA SER A 102 -5.75 -8.83 0.57
C SER A 102 -7.10 -9.53 0.51
N GLY A 103 -8.18 -8.77 0.53
CA GLY A 103 -9.53 -9.29 0.42
C GLY A 103 -10.57 -8.18 0.30
N LEU A 104 -11.09 -8.00 -0.90
CA LEU A 104 -12.18 -7.05 -1.14
C LEU A 104 -13.51 -7.68 -0.71
N PRO A 105 -14.37 -6.97 0.04
CA PRO A 105 -15.70 -7.43 0.37
C PRO A 105 -16.52 -7.76 -0.88
N GLU A 106 -17.37 -8.78 -0.80
CA GLU A 106 -18.17 -9.24 -1.94
C GLU A 106 -19.04 -8.12 -2.56
N TYR A 107 -19.60 -7.27 -1.73
CA TYR A 107 -20.42 -6.14 -2.21
C TYR A 107 -19.62 -5.10 -3.02
N CYS A 108 -18.31 -5.00 -2.80
CA CYS A 108 -17.47 -4.11 -3.60
C CYS A 108 -17.23 -4.66 -5.01
N VAL A 109 -17.31 -5.98 -5.21
CA VAL A 109 -17.04 -6.61 -6.51
C VAL A 109 -18.02 -6.13 -7.58
N ALA A 110 -19.22 -5.73 -7.17
CA ALA A 110 -20.25 -5.25 -8.08
C ALA A 110 -19.90 -3.92 -8.77
N TRP A 111 -19.12 -3.07 -8.11
CA TRP A 111 -18.82 -1.72 -8.59
C TRP A 111 -17.31 -1.37 -8.62
N ALA A 112 -16.49 -2.11 -7.88
CA ALA A 112 -15.06 -1.89 -7.93
C ALA A 112 -14.50 -2.27 -9.31
N PRO A 113 -13.63 -1.46 -9.91
CA PRO A 113 -12.90 -1.88 -11.09
C PRO A 113 -12.17 -3.18 -10.76
N GLN A 114 -12.24 -4.13 -11.67
CA GLN A 114 -11.39 -5.31 -11.54
C GLN A 114 -9.96 -4.81 -11.45
N ALA A 115 -9.23 -5.25 -10.42
CA ALA A 115 -7.85 -4.87 -10.21
C ALA A 115 -7.05 -5.16 -11.48
N GLY A 116 -7.02 -4.18 -12.36
CA GLY A 116 -6.29 -4.24 -13.62
C GLY A 116 -4.82 -4.14 -13.27
N GLY A 117 -4.10 -5.25 -13.47
CA GLY A 117 -2.67 -5.17 -13.58
C GLY A 117 -1.93 -4.72 -12.32
N LEU A 118 -2.13 -5.41 -11.22
CA LEU A 118 -1.01 -5.54 -10.28
C LEU A 118 0.18 -6.00 -11.08
N VAL A 119 1.33 -5.39 -10.83
CA VAL A 119 2.61 -5.63 -11.48
C VAL A 119 2.70 -7.04 -12.07
N PRO A 120 3.01 -7.19 -13.37
CA PRO A 120 3.05 -8.49 -14.01
C PRO A 120 3.98 -9.42 -13.23
N GLN A 121 3.44 -10.52 -12.75
CA GLN A 121 4.29 -11.58 -12.22
C GLN A 121 4.98 -12.21 -13.42
N THR A 122 6.29 -12.14 -13.46
CA THR A 122 7.05 -12.67 -14.59
C THR A 122 7.07 -14.20 -14.61
N GLY A 123 6.67 -14.85 -13.54
CA GLY A 123 6.80 -16.32 -13.41
C GLY A 123 8.23 -16.79 -13.18
N ASP A 124 9.23 -15.98 -13.45
CA ASP A 124 10.64 -16.27 -13.12
C ASP A 124 10.95 -15.72 -11.71
N PRO A 125 11.28 -16.60 -10.75
CA PRO A 125 11.57 -16.17 -9.39
C PRO A 125 12.83 -15.27 -9.25
N ARG A 126 13.62 -15.17 -10.31
CA ARG A 126 14.79 -14.29 -10.36
C ARG A 126 14.43 -12.87 -10.79
N GLU A 127 13.26 -12.68 -11.37
CA GLU A 127 12.79 -11.36 -11.81
C GLU A 127 12.05 -10.67 -10.65
N VAL A 128 12.47 -9.46 -10.34
CA VAL A 128 11.77 -8.60 -9.38
C VAL A 128 10.66 -7.85 -10.10
N PRO A 129 9.46 -7.73 -9.52
CA PRO A 129 8.38 -6.96 -10.10
C PRO A 129 8.78 -5.51 -10.37
N VAL A 130 8.40 -5.00 -11.53
CA VAL A 130 8.64 -3.58 -11.88
C VAL A 130 7.77 -2.69 -11.00
N LEU A 131 8.37 -1.66 -10.43
CA LEU A 131 7.66 -0.66 -9.63
C LEU A 131 6.82 0.23 -10.55
N ASP A 132 5.52 0.32 -10.27
CA ASP A 132 4.67 1.33 -10.88
C ASP A 132 4.96 2.68 -10.24
N VAL A 133 5.44 3.61 -11.04
CA VAL A 133 5.77 4.96 -10.62
C VAL A 133 4.98 6.03 -11.36
N ASP A 134 3.86 5.65 -11.98
CA ASP A 134 2.93 6.61 -12.57
C ASP A 134 2.43 7.59 -11.50
N ARG A 135 2.58 8.88 -11.78
CA ARG A 135 2.31 9.94 -10.83
C ARG A 135 1.11 10.79 -11.19
N ASN A 136 0.41 10.41 -12.23
CA ASN A 136 -0.75 11.18 -12.69
C ASN A 136 -1.97 10.90 -11.82
N SER A 137 -2.13 9.67 -11.37
CA SER A 137 -3.22 9.28 -10.47
C SER A 137 -2.98 9.73 -9.02
N VAL A 138 -4.06 9.81 -8.26
CA VAL A 138 -4.04 10.02 -6.81
C VAL A 138 -4.55 8.75 -6.13
N VAL A 139 -3.79 8.27 -5.15
CA VAL A 139 -4.17 7.12 -4.34
C VAL A 139 -4.51 7.58 -2.93
N VAL A 140 -5.73 7.29 -2.51
CA VAL A 140 -6.16 7.49 -1.12
C VAL A 140 -5.77 6.24 -0.33
N VAL A 141 -4.96 6.43 0.70
CA VAL A 141 -4.68 5.41 1.71
C VAL A 141 -5.61 5.68 2.89
N MET A 142 -6.53 4.77 3.17
CA MET A 142 -7.47 4.89 4.27
C MET A 142 -7.23 3.78 5.29
N PHE A 143 -6.96 4.15 6.52
CA PHE A 143 -6.97 3.25 7.66
C PHE A 143 -8.35 3.28 8.32
N GLU A 144 -8.89 2.12 8.61
CA GLU A 144 -10.22 1.95 9.18
C GLU A 144 -10.16 1.13 10.47
N ARG A 145 -10.80 1.67 11.51
CA ARG A 145 -11.00 1.02 12.80
C ARG A 145 -12.48 0.66 12.95
N GLY A 146 -12.78 -0.61 13.15
CA GLY A 146 -14.14 -1.04 13.51
C GLY A 146 -14.46 -0.75 14.97
N GLU A 147 -15.73 -0.60 15.32
CA GLU A 147 -16.15 -0.54 16.73
C GLU A 147 -15.84 -1.85 17.45
N VAL A 148 -15.48 -1.74 18.74
CA VAL A 148 -15.24 -2.90 19.61
C VAL A 148 -16.55 -3.69 19.72
N GLY A 149 -16.53 -4.94 19.23
CA GLY A 149 -17.70 -5.84 19.25
C GLY A 149 -18.53 -5.87 17.98
N GLN A 150 -18.27 -5.00 16.99
CA GLN A 150 -18.75 -5.15 15.63
C GLN A 150 -17.62 -5.69 14.76
N VAL A 151 -17.89 -6.81 14.09
CA VAL A 151 -17.03 -7.23 12.99
C VAL A 151 -17.14 -6.14 11.94
N ALA A 152 -16.04 -5.44 11.66
CA ALA A 152 -16.04 -4.39 10.67
C ALA A 152 -16.55 -4.98 9.34
N GLY A 153 -17.71 -4.54 8.91
CA GLY A 153 -18.35 -5.05 7.71
C GLY A 153 -19.83 -5.41 7.83
N ASP A 154 -20.39 -5.50 9.04
CA ASP A 154 -21.78 -5.92 9.24
C ASP A 154 -22.81 -4.78 9.28
N LYS A 155 -22.56 -3.65 8.62
CA LYS A 155 -23.70 -2.86 8.15
C LYS A 155 -24.37 -3.66 7.03
N PRO A 156 -25.70 -3.85 7.06
CA PRO A 156 -26.36 -4.41 5.92
C PRO A 156 -26.09 -3.49 4.71
N VAL A 157 -25.29 -4.00 3.80
CA VAL A 157 -25.04 -3.32 2.53
C VAL A 157 -26.36 -3.38 1.77
N THR A 158 -26.98 -2.23 1.59
CA THR A 158 -28.23 -2.12 0.85
C THR A 158 -27.93 -2.07 -0.65
N GLU A 159 -28.90 -2.53 -1.46
CA GLU A 159 -28.81 -2.37 -2.93
C GLU A 159 -28.64 -0.89 -3.33
N GLU A 160 -29.27 0.01 -2.57
CA GLU A 160 -29.15 1.45 -2.77
C GLU A 160 -27.70 1.92 -2.58
N TYR A 161 -27.01 1.49 -1.52
CA TYR A 161 -25.60 1.78 -1.31
C TYR A 161 -24.73 1.28 -2.44
N VAL A 162 -24.93 0.03 -2.89
CA VAL A 162 -24.17 -0.55 -4.00
C VAL A 162 -24.38 0.25 -5.28
N ALA A 163 -25.60 0.67 -5.56
CA ALA A 163 -25.93 1.48 -6.73
C ALA A 163 -25.31 2.88 -6.65
N GLU A 164 -25.36 3.52 -5.48
CA GLU A 164 -24.74 4.84 -5.24
C GLU A 164 -23.23 4.80 -5.42
N MET A 165 -22.57 3.80 -4.83
CA MET A 165 -21.12 3.62 -4.98
C MET A 165 -20.73 3.31 -6.42
N GLY A 166 -21.52 2.50 -7.12
CA GLY A 166 -21.31 2.21 -8.54
C GLY A 166 -21.40 3.47 -9.41
N ALA A 167 -22.43 4.29 -9.19
CA ALA A 167 -22.61 5.56 -9.90
C ALA A 167 -21.45 6.53 -9.58
N PHE A 168 -21.09 6.66 -8.31
CA PHE A 168 -19.95 7.48 -7.89
C PHE A 168 -18.65 7.05 -8.56
N CYS A 169 -18.34 5.76 -8.55
CA CYS A 169 -17.12 5.23 -9.14
C CYS A 169 -17.04 5.47 -10.65
N GLN A 170 -18.19 5.36 -11.32
CA GLN A 170 -18.29 5.66 -12.76
C GLN A 170 -18.12 7.14 -13.05
N GLU A 171 -18.76 8.02 -12.28
CA GLU A 171 -18.66 9.48 -12.44
C GLU A 171 -17.25 10.00 -12.16
N HIS A 172 -16.62 9.51 -11.09
CA HIS A 172 -15.34 10.00 -10.59
C HIS A 172 -14.13 9.22 -11.10
N GLY A 173 -14.33 8.20 -11.94
CA GLY A 173 -13.23 7.48 -12.58
C GLY A 173 -12.31 6.76 -11.58
N LEU A 174 -12.91 5.95 -10.69
CA LEU A 174 -12.15 5.04 -9.84
C LEU A 174 -11.38 4.05 -10.71
N LEU A 175 -10.05 4.03 -10.58
CA LEU A 175 -9.16 3.17 -11.36
C LEU A 175 -8.89 1.84 -10.67
N ARG A 176 -8.85 1.85 -9.33
CA ARG A 176 -8.53 0.67 -8.51
C ARG A 176 -9.09 0.82 -7.10
N LEU A 177 -9.57 -0.28 -6.55
CA LEU A 177 -9.92 -0.39 -5.14
C LEU A 177 -9.31 -1.68 -4.58
N GLU A 178 -8.63 -1.56 -3.46
CA GLU A 178 -8.10 -2.70 -2.70
C GLU A 178 -8.41 -2.54 -1.23
N ARG A 179 -8.58 -3.67 -0.54
CA ARG A 179 -8.73 -3.72 0.91
C ARG A 179 -7.79 -4.79 1.47
N PHE A 180 -7.18 -4.44 2.57
CA PHE A 180 -6.31 -5.32 3.34
C PHE A 180 -6.88 -5.49 4.74
N GLN A 181 -7.11 -6.73 5.14
CA GLN A 181 -7.45 -7.08 6.51
C GLN A 181 -6.18 -7.32 7.30
N LEU A 182 -5.98 -6.58 8.39
CA LEU A 182 -4.83 -6.73 9.25
C LEU A 182 -4.96 -8.06 10.03
N ILE A 183 -3.91 -8.88 9.99
CA ILE A 183 -3.91 -10.21 10.62
C ILE A 183 -3.91 -10.10 12.14
N ALA A 184 -3.13 -9.15 12.67
CA ALA A 184 -3.13 -8.81 14.07
C ALA A 184 -3.31 -7.30 14.15
N PRO A 185 -4.53 -6.81 14.40
CA PRO A 185 -4.78 -5.39 14.51
C PRO A 185 -3.90 -4.83 15.62
N GLN A 186 -2.86 -4.10 15.25
CA GLN A 186 -2.01 -3.43 16.21
C GLN A 186 -2.65 -2.10 16.57
N ALA A 187 -2.87 -1.91 17.84
CA ALA A 187 -3.35 -0.72 18.50
C ALA A 187 -4.75 -0.26 18.07
N GLU A 188 -5.06 -0.05 16.79
CA GLU A 188 -6.25 0.73 16.47
C GLU A 188 -6.91 0.35 15.14
N TRP A 189 -6.18 -0.18 14.16
CA TRP A 189 -6.68 -0.37 12.82
C TRP A 189 -7.00 -1.82 12.52
N HIS A 190 -8.10 -2.06 11.81
CA HIS A 190 -8.52 -3.40 11.37
C HIS A 190 -8.34 -3.59 9.88
N HIS A 191 -8.50 -2.51 9.11
CA HIS A 191 -8.39 -2.55 7.66
C HIS A 191 -7.58 -1.37 7.13
N VAL A 192 -6.97 -1.60 5.96
CA VAL A 192 -6.38 -0.56 5.14
C VAL A 192 -6.99 -0.67 3.74
N TRP A 193 -7.36 0.47 3.17
CA TRP A 193 -7.90 0.57 1.83
C TRP A 193 -6.99 1.41 0.95
N LEU A 194 -6.87 1.03 -0.32
CA LEU A 194 -6.26 1.84 -1.36
C LEU A 194 -7.31 2.10 -2.43
N ALA A 195 -7.65 3.36 -2.63
CA ALA A 195 -8.54 3.80 -3.70
C ALA A 195 -7.78 4.74 -4.64
N GLU A 196 -7.67 4.37 -5.91
CA GLU A 196 -6.92 5.12 -6.91
C GLU A 196 -7.86 5.83 -7.88
N PHE A 197 -7.64 7.12 -8.08
CA PHE A 197 -8.41 7.98 -8.96
C PHE A 197 -7.52 8.67 -9.99
N ALA A 198 -8.08 8.95 -11.16
CA ALA A 198 -7.38 9.67 -12.22
C ALA A 198 -7.11 11.15 -11.86
N ALA A 199 -7.99 11.77 -11.04
CA ALA A 199 -7.92 13.18 -10.67
C ALA A 199 -7.96 13.38 -9.15
N PHE A 200 -7.37 14.49 -8.70
CA PHE A 200 -7.36 14.89 -7.29
C PHE A 200 -8.77 15.15 -6.76
N GLU A 201 -9.59 15.84 -7.55
CA GLU A 201 -10.95 16.23 -7.19
C GLU A 201 -11.83 15.00 -6.94
N SER A 202 -11.60 13.92 -7.72
CA SER A 202 -12.29 12.65 -7.54
C SER A 202 -11.88 11.96 -6.24
N ALA A 203 -10.59 11.98 -5.93
CA ALA A 203 -10.08 11.43 -4.66
C ALA A 203 -10.60 12.24 -3.46
N GLU A 204 -10.68 13.57 -3.57
CA GLU A 204 -11.26 14.45 -2.54
C GLU A 204 -12.74 14.15 -2.33
N ALA A 205 -13.52 14.03 -3.43
CA ALA A 205 -14.94 13.70 -3.38
C ALA A 205 -15.17 12.33 -2.68
N TRP A 206 -14.33 11.34 -2.97
CA TRP A 206 -14.41 10.04 -2.31
C TRP A 206 -14.14 10.14 -0.80
N VAL A 207 -13.15 10.91 -0.38
CA VAL A 207 -12.86 11.16 1.04
C VAL A 207 -14.05 11.84 1.73
N GLN A 208 -14.71 12.79 1.07
CA GLN A 208 -15.89 13.46 1.62
C GLN A 208 -17.07 12.49 1.74
N LEU A 209 -17.29 11.66 0.74
CA LEU A 209 -18.31 10.61 0.75
C LEU A 209 -18.10 9.64 1.93
N GLU A 210 -16.88 9.14 2.10
CA GLU A 210 -16.51 8.20 3.15
C GLU A 210 -16.60 8.80 4.57
N ARG A 211 -16.47 10.11 4.69
CA ARG A 211 -16.66 10.85 5.96
C ARG A 211 -18.12 11.20 6.23
N GLY A 212 -18.97 11.05 5.23
CA GLY A 212 -20.39 11.38 5.33
C GLY A 212 -21.15 10.46 6.29
N PRO A 213 -22.30 10.91 6.83
CA PRO A 213 -23.06 10.19 7.84
C PRO A 213 -23.66 8.87 7.35
N GLY A 214 -23.73 8.65 6.04
CA GLY A 214 -24.25 7.41 5.45
C GLY A 214 -23.25 6.27 5.37
N HIS A 215 -21.97 6.58 5.20
CA HIS A 215 -20.95 5.63 4.77
C HIS A 215 -19.95 5.21 5.85
N GLY A 216 -19.71 6.02 6.85
CA GLY A 216 -18.64 5.77 7.79
C GLY A 216 -18.90 6.07 9.25
N CYS A 217 -20.12 6.43 9.60
CA CYS A 217 -20.43 6.98 10.92
C CYS A 217 -20.18 6.03 12.11
N LEU A 218 -19.85 4.76 11.89
CA LEU A 218 -19.57 3.78 12.95
C LEU A 218 -18.10 3.32 12.99
N SER A 219 -17.25 3.81 12.09
CA SER A 219 -15.82 3.48 12.09
C SER A 219 -14.97 4.74 12.16
N GLU A 220 -13.91 4.70 12.96
CA GLU A 220 -12.88 5.72 12.91
C GLU A 220 -12.04 5.51 11.66
N ARG A 221 -11.76 6.58 10.94
CA ARG A 221 -11.01 6.53 9.69
C ARG A 221 -9.95 7.61 9.64
N SER A 222 -8.78 7.24 9.13
CA SER A 222 -7.69 8.15 8.83
C SER A 222 -7.37 8.10 7.35
N PHE A 223 -7.23 9.25 6.70
CA PHE A 223 -7.01 9.35 5.27
C PHE A 223 -5.70 10.03 4.96
N ALA A 224 -4.97 9.51 3.98
CA ALA A 224 -3.83 10.17 3.38
C ALA A 224 -3.98 10.17 1.85
N LEU A 225 -3.79 11.34 1.24
CA LEU A 225 -3.70 11.49 -0.21
C LEU A 225 -2.26 11.30 -0.64
N THR A 226 -2.05 10.42 -1.60
CA THR A 226 -0.71 10.02 -2.03
C THR A 226 -0.61 9.97 -3.55
N ARG A 227 0.64 9.89 -4.04
CA ARG A 227 0.94 9.49 -5.42
C ARG A 227 1.85 8.27 -5.41
N LYS A 228 1.75 7.45 -6.43
CA LYS A 228 2.70 6.36 -6.66
C LYS A 228 4.11 6.92 -6.74
N TRP A 229 5.04 6.28 -6.05
CA TRP A 229 6.38 6.78 -5.91
C TRP A 229 7.36 5.65 -5.58
N ALA A 230 8.56 5.79 -6.14
CA ALA A 230 9.73 5.01 -5.72
C ALA A 230 10.93 5.93 -5.55
N PRO A 231 11.82 5.65 -4.59
CA PRO A 231 13.08 6.35 -4.50
C PRO A 231 13.92 6.17 -5.76
N ALA A 232 14.71 7.18 -6.12
CA ALA A 232 15.55 7.14 -7.30
C ALA A 232 16.57 5.97 -7.29
N TYR A 233 16.97 5.52 -6.10
CA TYR A 233 17.90 4.40 -5.97
C TYR A 233 17.28 3.03 -6.29
N PHE A 234 15.95 2.94 -6.41
CA PHE A 234 15.27 1.77 -6.96
C PHE A 234 15.20 1.77 -8.50
N ALA A 235 15.82 2.71 -9.17
CA ALA A 235 15.77 2.79 -10.62
C ALA A 235 16.21 1.48 -11.30
N GLY A 236 17.21 0.79 -10.75
CA GLY A 236 17.65 -0.51 -11.25
C GLY A 236 16.61 -1.64 -11.12
N TRP A 237 15.56 -1.43 -10.33
CA TRP A 237 14.44 -2.38 -10.21
C TRP A 237 13.39 -2.17 -11.30
N THR A 238 13.34 -0.98 -11.86
CA THR A 238 12.32 -0.58 -12.84
C THR A 238 12.75 -0.83 -14.28
N TYR A 239 14.02 -1.16 -14.49
CA TYR A 239 14.57 -1.40 -15.82
C TYR A 239 15.10 -2.84 -15.91
N LYS A 240 14.59 -3.59 -16.87
CA LYS A 240 15.32 -4.75 -17.40
C LYS A 240 16.45 -4.17 -18.24
N GLU A 241 17.70 -4.46 -17.92
CA GLU A 241 18.76 -4.29 -18.89
C GLU A 241 18.40 -5.18 -20.08
N GLU A 242 18.11 -4.55 -21.22
CA GLU A 242 18.01 -5.27 -22.49
C GLU A 242 19.37 -5.92 -22.75
N SER A 243 19.42 -7.23 -22.60
CA SER A 243 20.58 -8.07 -22.90
C SER A 243 20.70 -8.33 -24.39
#